data_fd7f8e3e73354cb131d006ead14d7955
#
_entry.id   fd7f8e3e73354cb131d006ead14d7955
#
_cell.length_a   1.000
_cell.length_b   1.000
_cell.length_c   1.000
_cell.angle_alpha   90.00
_cell.angle_beta   90.00
_cell.angle_gamma   90.00
#
_symmetry.space_group_name_H-M   'P 1'
#
loop_
_entity.id
_entity.type
_entity.pdbx_description
1 polymer ?
#
loop_
_entity_poly.entity_id
_entity_poly.type
_entity_poly.pdbx_seq_one_letter_code
_entity_poly.pdbx_strand_id
1 'polypeptide(L)'
;MSTEQRTRVVVAEDEAIIRLDLKELLEEEGFDVVGETGRGDEAVELVRSLAPELAILDIKMPGLDGLSAARQITGERLAAVLILTAFSQRDLVEQARDAGAMSYIVKPFQKSDLIPAIEVALGRHAELKSLETEVGDLAERLEARKIIDRAKGTLMDQHAMTEAGSWRFLQTEAMNRRTKVHEIAALVVSGDLTPPDAP
;
A
#
# COMPACT_ATOMS: atom_id res chain seq x y z
N MET A 1 10.67 10.31 25.76
CA MET A 1 10.81 8.86 25.56
C MET A 1 9.80 8.52 24.49
N SER A 2 10.25 8.41 23.23
CA SER A 2 9.39 7.92 22.15
C SER A 2 9.06 6.47 22.47
N THR A 3 7.80 6.14 22.63
CA THR A 3 7.31 4.75 22.60
C THR A 3 7.66 4.23 21.21
N GLU A 4 8.73 3.45 21.08
CA GLU A 4 8.97 2.69 19.84
C GLU A 4 7.74 1.83 19.62
N GLN A 5 6.98 2.15 18.60
CA GLN A 5 5.80 1.40 18.23
C GLN A 5 6.29 0.06 17.70
N ARG A 6 5.97 -1.01 18.44
CA ARG A 6 6.36 -2.37 18.06
C ARG A 6 5.68 -2.75 16.75
N THR A 7 6.42 -3.40 15.86
CA THR A 7 5.88 -3.93 14.62
C THR A 7 4.83 -4.99 14.90
N ARG A 8 3.63 -4.80 14.39
CA ARG A 8 2.48 -5.68 14.59
C ARG A 8 2.49 -6.81 13.58
N VAL A 9 2.34 -8.05 14.07
CA VAL A 9 2.48 -9.27 13.28
C VAL A 9 1.25 -10.15 13.44
N VAL A 10 0.76 -10.71 12.34
CA VAL A 10 -0.19 -11.84 12.33
C VAL A 10 0.57 -13.09 11.92
N VAL A 11 0.35 -14.18 12.68
CA VAL A 11 0.96 -15.49 12.45
C VAL A 11 -0.11 -16.49 12.03
N ALA A 12 0.11 -17.18 10.90
CA ALA A 12 -0.75 -18.26 10.45
C ALA A 12 0.08 -19.54 10.22
N GLU A 13 -0.16 -20.55 11.05
CA GLU A 13 0.58 -21.81 11.10
C GLU A 13 -0.34 -22.89 11.67
N ASP A 14 -0.56 -23.99 10.96
CA ASP A 14 -1.52 -25.01 11.39
C ASP A 14 -0.97 -25.90 12.54
N GLU A 15 0.34 -26.09 12.60
CA GLU A 15 0.99 -26.81 13.68
C GLU A 15 1.10 -25.95 14.95
N ALA A 16 0.27 -26.24 15.96
CA ALA A 16 0.14 -25.42 17.17
C ALA A 16 1.47 -25.23 17.92
N ILE A 17 2.37 -26.22 17.91
CA ILE A 17 3.68 -26.14 18.56
C ILE A 17 4.56 -25.13 17.82
N ILE A 18 4.65 -25.23 16.49
CA ILE A 18 5.45 -24.30 15.67
C ILE A 18 4.90 -22.88 15.80
N ARG A 19 3.57 -22.72 15.81
CA ARG A 19 2.93 -21.43 15.98
C ARG A 19 3.26 -20.79 17.33
N LEU A 20 3.26 -21.58 18.41
CA LEU A 20 3.62 -21.11 19.74
C LEU A 20 5.09 -20.68 19.81
N ASP A 21 6.01 -21.53 19.35
CA ASP A 21 7.43 -21.23 19.32
C ASP A 21 7.75 -19.97 18.52
N LEU A 22 7.08 -19.82 17.35
CA LEU A 22 7.21 -18.64 16.49
C LEU A 22 6.72 -17.37 17.20
N LYS A 23 5.59 -17.45 17.90
CA LYS A 23 5.05 -16.33 18.66
C LYS A 23 5.98 -15.90 19.77
N GLU A 24 6.45 -16.85 20.59
CA GLU A 24 7.37 -16.56 21.68
C GLU A 24 8.66 -15.91 21.16
N LEU A 25 9.22 -16.44 20.08
CA LEU A 25 10.43 -15.90 19.47
C LEU A 25 10.21 -14.45 18.95
N LEU A 26 9.08 -14.17 18.31
CA LEU A 26 8.74 -12.83 17.85
C LEU A 26 8.58 -11.85 19.01
N GLU A 27 7.86 -12.24 20.07
CA GLU A 27 7.63 -11.40 21.25
C GLU A 27 8.96 -11.10 21.99
N GLU A 28 9.87 -12.07 22.10
CA GLU A 28 11.21 -11.88 22.65
C GLU A 28 12.02 -10.85 21.85
N GLU A 29 11.84 -10.80 20.54
CA GLU A 29 12.52 -9.83 19.65
C GLU A 29 11.81 -8.47 19.55
N GLY A 30 10.76 -8.29 20.33
CA GLY A 30 10.07 -7.00 20.44
C GLY A 30 8.99 -6.76 19.39
N PHE A 31 8.59 -7.78 18.65
CA PHE A 31 7.39 -7.72 17.81
C PHE A 31 6.11 -7.84 18.65
N ASP A 32 5.00 -7.35 18.13
CA ASP A 32 3.68 -7.47 18.76
C ASP A 32 2.82 -8.43 17.94
N VAL A 33 2.65 -9.67 18.42
CA VAL A 33 1.80 -10.67 17.75
C VAL A 33 0.34 -10.38 18.07
N VAL A 34 -0.30 -9.61 17.20
CA VAL A 34 -1.68 -9.12 17.36
C VAL A 34 -2.75 -10.13 16.98
N GLY A 35 -2.39 -11.21 16.29
CA GLY A 35 -3.31 -12.28 15.89
C GLY A 35 -2.58 -13.54 15.51
N GLU A 36 -3.20 -14.69 15.80
CA GLU A 36 -2.70 -16.01 15.43
C GLU A 36 -3.83 -16.93 14.99
N THR A 37 -3.56 -17.79 14.01
CA THR A 37 -4.52 -18.78 13.52
C THR A 37 -3.81 -19.99 12.93
N GLY A 38 -4.54 -21.12 12.78
CA GLY A 38 -4.10 -22.31 12.05
C GLY A 38 -4.71 -22.41 10.65
N ARG A 39 -5.40 -21.35 10.14
CA ARG A 39 -6.17 -21.39 8.90
C ARG A 39 -5.88 -20.19 8.01
N GLY A 40 -5.73 -20.43 6.71
CA GLY A 40 -5.41 -19.35 5.79
C GLY A 40 -6.56 -18.39 5.51
N ASP A 41 -7.81 -18.86 5.52
CA ASP A 41 -9.00 -18.01 5.38
C ASP A 41 -9.14 -17.03 6.58
N GLU A 42 -8.95 -17.53 7.80
CA GLU A 42 -8.94 -16.70 9.01
C GLU A 42 -7.76 -15.73 9.02
N ALA A 43 -6.59 -16.13 8.49
CA ALA A 43 -5.43 -15.26 8.41
C ALA A 43 -5.71 -14.00 7.59
N VAL A 44 -6.39 -14.12 6.45
CA VAL A 44 -6.77 -12.98 5.62
C VAL A 44 -7.72 -12.04 6.38
N GLU A 45 -8.71 -12.59 7.09
CA GLU A 45 -9.64 -11.78 7.89
C GLU A 45 -8.96 -11.09 9.08
N LEU A 46 -8.02 -11.78 9.76
CA LEU A 46 -7.22 -11.17 10.82
C LEU A 46 -6.37 -10.01 10.28
N VAL A 47 -5.73 -10.20 9.13
CA VAL A 47 -4.92 -9.13 8.52
C VAL A 47 -5.79 -7.93 8.12
N ARG A 48 -6.99 -8.14 7.58
CA ARG A 48 -7.92 -7.06 7.25
C ARG A 48 -8.39 -6.29 8.47
N SER A 49 -8.75 -7.02 9.53
CA SER A 49 -9.34 -6.40 10.73
C SER A 49 -8.32 -5.76 11.65
N LEU A 50 -7.13 -6.35 11.76
CA LEU A 50 -6.09 -5.89 12.68
C LEU A 50 -5.08 -4.93 12.03
N ALA A 51 -5.02 -4.87 10.70
CA ALA A 51 -4.08 -4.06 9.92
C ALA A 51 -2.62 -4.15 10.47
N PRO A 52 -2.01 -5.36 10.50
CA PRO A 52 -0.63 -5.53 10.91
C PRO A 52 0.34 -5.00 9.85
N GLU A 53 1.60 -4.80 10.22
CA GLU A 53 2.67 -4.49 9.26
C GLU A 53 3.19 -5.75 8.54
N LEU A 54 3.08 -6.93 9.19
CA LEU A 54 3.61 -8.20 8.69
C LEU A 54 2.60 -9.34 8.90
N ALA A 55 2.47 -10.20 7.91
CA ALA A 55 1.82 -11.51 8.00
C ALA A 55 2.85 -12.60 7.74
N ILE A 56 2.99 -13.54 8.67
CA ILE A 56 3.82 -14.74 8.53
C ILE A 56 2.87 -15.91 8.28
N LEU A 57 3.01 -16.57 7.14
CA LEU A 57 2.06 -17.57 6.67
C LEU A 57 2.79 -18.89 6.35
N ASP A 58 2.34 -19.99 6.93
CA ASP A 58 2.72 -21.32 6.42
C ASP A 58 2.02 -21.60 5.07
N ILE A 59 2.66 -22.38 4.22
CA ILE A 59 2.07 -22.75 2.92
C ILE A 59 0.90 -23.72 3.12
N LYS A 60 1.08 -24.74 3.97
CA LYS A 60 0.10 -25.80 4.14
C LYS A 60 -0.81 -25.51 5.32
N MET A 61 -1.98 -24.98 5.02
CA MET A 61 -2.99 -24.70 6.04
C MET A 61 -4.36 -25.18 5.58
N PRO A 62 -5.24 -25.56 6.51
CA PRO A 62 -6.64 -25.87 6.20
C PRO A 62 -7.39 -24.59 5.77
N GLY A 63 -8.48 -24.81 5.03
CA GLY A 63 -9.30 -23.73 4.45
C GLY A 63 -8.64 -23.17 3.20
N LEU A 64 -7.98 -22.06 3.31
CA LEU A 64 -7.19 -21.44 2.25
C LEU A 64 -5.70 -21.78 2.45
N ASP A 65 -4.97 -22.18 1.41
CA ASP A 65 -3.52 -22.37 1.51
C ASP A 65 -2.80 -21.03 1.64
N GLY A 66 -1.58 -21.07 2.22
CA GLY A 66 -0.83 -19.84 2.51
C GLY A 66 -0.43 -19.02 1.29
N LEU A 67 -0.22 -19.65 0.13
CA LEU A 67 0.09 -18.92 -1.12
C LEU A 67 -1.14 -18.17 -1.63
N SER A 68 -2.32 -18.79 -1.51
CA SER A 68 -3.59 -18.15 -1.87
C SER A 68 -3.95 -17.03 -0.89
N ALA A 69 -3.67 -17.21 0.41
CA ALA A 69 -3.80 -16.15 1.42
C ALA A 69 -2.83 -14.99 1.13
N ALA A 70 -1.56 -15.30 0.80
CA ALA A 70 -0.56 -14.32 0.42
C ALA A 70 -1.01 -13.47 -0.78
N ARG A 71 -1.55 -14.10 -1.85
CA ARG A 71 -2.08 -13.38 -3.02
C ARG A 71 -3.18 -12.39 -2.66
N GLN A 72 -4.08 -12.73 -1.74
CA GLN A 72 -5.14 -11.81 -1.30
C GLN A 72 -4.56 -10.66 -0.50
N ILE A 73 -3.72 -10.94 0.50
CA ILE A 73 -3.11 -9.93 1.37
C ILE A 73 -2.25 -8.95 0.55
N THR A 74 -1.42 -9.46 -0.35
CA THR A 74 -0.55 -8.61 -1.19
C THR A 74 -1.31 -7.89 -2.28
N GLY A 75 -2.33 -8.53 -2.89
CA GLY A 75 -3.19 -7.92 -3.90
C GLY A 75 -4.02 -6.76 -3.36
N GLU A 76 -4.44 -6.84 -2.10
CA GLU A 76 -5.13 -5.77 -1.37
C GLU A 76 -4.16 -4.82 -0.63
N ARG A 77 -2.84 -5.09 -0.68
CA ARG A 77 -1.78 -4.27 -0.05
C ARG A 77 -1.93 -4.08 1.45
N LEU A 78 -2.39 -5.12 2.14
CA LEU A 78 -2.74 -5.04 3.55
C LEU A 78 -1.53 -5.08 4.47
N ALA A 79 -0.53 -5.91 4.14
CA ALA A 79 0.66 -6.13 4.97
C ALA A 79 1.83 -6.68 4.13
N ALA A 80 3.05 -6.60 4.66
CA ALA A 80 4.16 -7.42 4.20
C ALA A 80 3.85 -8.90 4.41
N VAL A 81 4.29 -9.76 3.49
CA VAL A 81 4.08 -11.22 3.61
C VAL A 81 5.42 -11.94 3.63
N LEU A 82 5.60 -12.78 4.66
CA LEU A 82 6.68 -13.74 4.78
C LEU A 82 6.08 -15.14 4.77
N ILE A 83 6.59 -16.02 3.90
CA ILE A 83 6.15 -17.41 3.79
C ILE A 83 7.04 -18.33 4.59
N LEU A 84 6.43 -19.21 5.40
CA LEU A 84 7.08 -20.37 5.98
C LEU A 84 6.83 -21.61 5.10
N THR A 85 7.85 -22.43 4.91
CA THR A 85 7.72 -23.63 4.07
C THR A 85 8.55 -24.78 4.62
N ALA A 86 7.99 -25.99 4.60
CA ALA A 86 8.73 -27.20 4.93
C ALA A 86 9.64 -27.67 3.77
N PHE A 87 9.60 -27.02 2.61
CA PHE A 87 10.26 -27.46 1.40
C PHE A 87 11.16 -26.40 0.81
N SER A 88 12.41 -26.76 0.52
CA SER A 88 13.37 -25.92 -0.21
C SER A 88 13.25 -26.08 -1.73
N GLN A 89 12.14 -26.62 -2.25
CA GLN A 89 11.96 -26.84 -3.68
C GLN A 89 11.81 -25.51 -4.40
N ARG A 90 12.56 -25.39 -5.50
CA ARG A 90 12.64 -24.17 -6.33
C ARG A 90 11.25 -23.69 -6.79
N ASP A 91 10.38 -24.65 -7.12
CA ASP A 91 9.02 -24.37 -7.61
C ASP A 91 8.15 -23.65 -6.55
N LEU A 92 8.31 -23.97 -5.25
CA LEU A 92 7.56 -23.31 -4.18
C LEU A 92 8.07 -21.90 -3.89
N VAL A 93 9.38 -21.68 -4.05
CA VAL A 93 9.97 -20.34 -3.94
C VAL A 93 9.47 -19.43 -5.07
N GLU A 94 9.37 -19.96 -6.29
CA GLU A 94 8.80 -19.23 -7.43
C GLU A 94 7.32 -18.93 -7.20
N GLN A 95 6.55 -19.90 -6.71
CA GLN A 95 5.13 -19.68 -6.38
C GLN A 95 4.94 -18.66 -5.26
N ALA A 96 5.78 -18.65 -4.22
CA ALA A 96 5.75 -17.66 -3.14
C ALA A 96 6.02 -16.25 -3.69
N ARG A 97 7.03 -16.11 -4.55
CA ARG A 97 7.32 -14.84 -5.24
C ARG A 97 6.13 -14.38 -6.10
N ASP A 98 5.54 -15.30 -6.89
CA ASP A 98 4.41 -14.99 -7.77
C ASP A 98 3.11 -14.70 -6.98
N ALA A 99 3.05 -15.16 -5.72
CA ALA A 99 2.02 -14.77 -4.76
C ALA A 99 2.29 -13.40 -4.10
N GLY A 100 3.40 -12.73 -4.46
CA GLY A 100 3.77 -11.43 -3.91
C GLY A 100 4.44 -11.50 -2.53
N ALA A 101 4.85 -12.70 -2.07
CA ALA A 101 5.62 -12.82 -0.83
C ALA A 101 6.94 -12.05 -0.96
N MET A 102 7.28 -11.29 0.07
CA MET A 102 8.46 -10.43 0.08
C MET A 102 9.69 -11.15 0.61
N SER A 103 9.48 -12.23 1.38
CA SER A 103 10.52 -13.12 1.87
C SER A 103 9.94 -14.51 2.12
N TYR A 104 10.82 -15.49 2.30
CA TYR A 104 10.43 -16.84 2.70
C TYR A 104 11.48 -17.47 3.59
N ILE A 105 11.08 -18.43 4.41
CA ILE A 105 11.94 -19.19 5.31
C ILE A 105 11.60 -20.67 5.21
N VAL A 106 12.63 -21.52 5.23
CA VAL A 106 12.48 -22.98 5.22
C VAL A 106 12.51 -23.51 6.65
N LYS A 107 11.53 -24.36 7.00
CA LYS A 107 11.48 -25.06 8.29
C LYS A 107 12.45 -26.27 8.28
N PRO A 108 13.15 -26.59 9.40
CA PRO A 108 13.16 -25.84 10.64
C PRO A 108 14.03 -24.58 10.53
N PHE A 109 13.62 -23.50 11.16
CA PHE A 109 14.33 -22.21 11.17
C PHE A 109 14.82 -21.84 12.56
N GLN A 110 15.77 -20.95 12.60
CA GLN A 110 16.30 -20.36 13.82
C GLN A 110 16.03 -18.85 13.85
N LYS A 111 16.19 -18.23 15.00
CA LYS A 111 16.12 -16.79 15.18
C LYS A 111 17.01 -16.03 14.18
N SER A 112 18.23 -16.54 13.95
CA SER A 112 19.18 -15.98 12.98
C SER A 112 18.68 -15.96 11.54
N ASP A 113 17.70 -16.79 11.19
CA ASP A 113 17.10 -16.86 9.87
C ASP A 113 15.85 -15.98 9.79
N LEU A 114 15.06 -16.00 10.88
CA LEU A 114 13.75 -15.33 10.93
C LEU A 114 13.89 -13.79 10.92
N ILE A 115 14.71 -13.24 11.79
CA ILE A 115 14.80 -11.79 11.95
C ILE A 115 15.28 -11.08 10.68
N PRO A 116 16.37 -11.50 10.00
CA PRO A 116 16.76 -10.88 8.74
C PRO A 116 15.69 -11.02 7.65
N ALA A 117 14.97 -12.13 7.60
CA ALA A 117 13.91 -12.34 6.62
C ALA A 117 12.70 -11.42 6.86
N ILE A 118 12.37 -11.14 8.12
CA ILE A 118 11.35 -10.15 8.50
C ILE A 118 11.80 -8.75 8.07
N GLU A 119 13.03 -8.36 8.38
CA GLU A 119 13.56 -7.04 7.99
C GLU A 119 13.52 -6.83 6.47
N VAL A 120 13.90 -7.87 5.71
CA VAL A 120 13.80 -7.83 4.22
C VAL A 120 12.36 -7.69 3.77
N ALA A 121 11.42 -8.43 4.38
CA ALA A 121 10.00 -8.35 4.00
C ALA A 121 9.43 -6.96 4.28
N LEU A 122 9.66 -6.40 5.45
CA LEU A 122 9.20 -5.07 5.83
C LEU A 122 9.83 -3.97 4.96
N GLY A 123 11.15 -4.07 4.71
CA GLY A 123 11.86 -3.10 3.85
C GLY A 123 11.31 -3.08 2.42
N ARG A 124 11.08 -4.24 1.82
CA ARG A 124 10.47 -4.35 0.48
C ARG A 124 9.04 -3.82 0.43
N HIS A 125 8.26 -4.09 1.47
CA HIS A 125 6.89 -3.56 1.55
C HIS A 125 6.89 -2.03 1.63
N ALA A 126 7.75 -1.46 2.48
CA ALA A 126 7.88 -0.02 2.62
C ALA A 126 8.33 0.65 1.31
N GLU A 127 9.27 0.05 0.57
CA GLU A 127 9.73 0.53 -0.73
C GLU A 127 8.59 0.52 -1.76
N LEU A 128 7.85 -0.59 -1.88
CA LEU A 128 6.70 -0.68 -2.78
C LEU A 128 5.64 0.37 -2.46
N LYS A 129 5.29 0.54 -1.19
CA LYS A 129 4.32 1.54 -0.75
C LYS A 129 4.77 2.97 -1.06
N SER A 130 6.06 3.26 -0.92
CA SER A 130 6.64 4.56 -1.27
C SER A 130 6.54 4.84 -2.77
N LEU A 131 6.91 3.84 -3.61
CA LEU A 131 6.82 3.95 -5.06
C LEU A 131 5.38 4.15 -5.55
N GLU A 132 4.42 3.45 -4.95
CA GLU A 132 3.00 3.61 -5.28
C GLU A 132 2.47 5.01 -4.93
N THR A 133 2.87 5.55 -3.79
CA THR A 133 2.53 6.92 -3.41
C THR A 133 3.10 7.92 -4.42
N GLU A 134 4.36 7.75 -4.82
CA GLU A 134 5.00 8.62 -5.81
C GLU A 134 4.30 8.55 -7.18
N VAL A 135 3.95 7.35 -7.63
CA VAL A 135 3.20 7.16 -8.88
C VAL A 135 1.81 7.80 -8.79
N GLY A 136 1.12 7.67 -7.65
CA GLY A 136 -0.16 8.31 -7.40
C GLY A 136 -0.07 9.85 -7.48
N ASP A 137 0.93 10.41 -6.81
CA ASP A 137 1.18 11.86 -6.83
C ASP A 137 1.50 12.38 -8.23
N LEU A 138 2.29 11.63 -9.01
CA LEU A 138 2.62 11.98 -10.40
C LEU A 138 1.37 11.92 -11.30
N ALA A 139 0.53 10.92 -11.14
CA ALA A 139 -0.72 10.80 -11.89
C ALA A 139 -1.67 11.95 -11.55
N GLU A 140 -1.83 12.31 -10.27
CA GLU A 140 -2.65 13.45 -9.85
C GLU A 140 -2.12 14.77 -10.44
N ARG A 141 -0.81 15.01 -10.41
CA ARG A 141 -0.20 16.19 -11.01
C ARG A 141 -0.41 16.27 -12.52
N LEU A 142 -0.36 15.13 -13.22
CA LEU A 142 -0.60 15.07 -14.65
C LEU A 142 -2.05 15.40 -14.98
N GLU A 143 -3.01 14.85 -14.28
CA GLU A 143 -4.44 15.16 -14.47
C GLU A 143 -4.75 16.63 -14.11
N ALA A 144 -4.19 17.14 -13.03
CA ALA A 144 -4.30 18.55 -12.66
C ALA A 144 -3.77 19.47 -13.76
N ARG A 145 -2.65 19.12 -14.40
CA ARG A 145 -2.09 19.87 -15.51
C ARG A 145 -2.99 19.84 -16.74
N LYS A 146 -3.49 18.66 -17.11
CA LYS A 146 -4.42 18.52 -18.27
C LYS A 146 -5.67 19.38 -18.10
N ILE A 147 -6.27 19.37 -16.90
CA ILE A 147 -7.48 20.15 -16.67
C ILE A 147 -7.21 21.66 -16.68
N ILE A 148 -6.06 22.09 -16.16
CA ILE A 148 -5.61 23.50 -16.24
C ILE A 148 -5.39 23.93 -17.69
N ASP A 149 -4.72 23.12 -18.50
CA ASP A 149 -4.47 23.44 -19.92
C ASP A 149 -5.78 23.49 -20.71
N ARG A 150 -6.72 22.60 -20.41
CA ARG A 150 -8.06 22.63 -21.02
C ARG A 150 -8.84 23.88 -20.62
N ALA A 151 -8.80 24.25 -19.32
CA ALA A 151 -9.45 25.48 -18.85
C ALA A 151 -8.86 26.75 -19.51
N LYS A 152 -7.53 26.80 -19.66
CA LYS A 152 -6.90 27.92 -20.42
C LYS A 152 -7.41 27.98 -21.85
N GLY A 153 -7.47 26.82 -22.53
CA GLY A 153 -8.07 26.75 -23.89
C GLY A 153 -9.48 27.27 -23.92
N THR A 154 -10.36 26.85 -23.02
CA THR A 154 -11.73 27.33 -22.90
C THR A 154 -11.80 28.86 -22.73
N LEU A 155 -10.99 29.41 -21.82
CA LEU A 155 -10.92 30.85 -21.55
C LEU A 155 -10.38 31.64 -22.75
N MET A 156 -9.45 31.11 -23.49
CA MET A 156 -8.90 31.73 -24.70
C MET A 156 -9.93 31.71 -25.86
N ASP A 157 -10.59 30.57 -26.06
CA ASP A 157 -11.50 30.38 -27.19
C ASP A 157 -12.86 31.06 -27.00
N GLN A 158 -13.39 30.99 -25.77
CA GLN A 158 -14.77 31.51 -25.50
C GLN A 158 -14.78 32.92 -24.94
N HIS A 159 -13.69 33.36 -24.28
CA HIS A 159 -13.64 34.69 -23.64
C HIS A 159 -12.53 35.59 -24.19
N ALA A 160 -11.92 35.23 -25.33
CA ALA A 160 -10.84 35.97 -25.99
C ALA A 160 -9.69 36.40 -25.08
N MET A 161 -9.42 35.60 -24.02
CA MET A 161 -8.31 35.88 -23.09
C MET A 161 -6.98 35.46 -23.68
N THR A 162 -5.91 36.15 -23.30
CA THR A 162 -4.55 35.67 -23.59
C THR A 162 -4.20 34.48 -22.66
N GLU A 163 -3.22 33.66 -23.01
CA GLU A 163 -2.78 32.57 -22.17
C GLU A 163 -2.35 33.06 -20.77
N ALA A 164 -1.59 34.17 -20.71
CA ALA A 164 -1.20 34.79 -19.44
C ALA A 164 -2.40 35.34 -18.66
N GLY A 165 -3.42 35.88 -19.33
CA GLY A 165 -4.67 36.32 -18.71
C GLY A 165 -5.47 35.16 -18.14
N SER A 166 -5.62 34.06 -18.89
CA SER A 166 -6.30 32.85 -18.45
C SER A 166 -5.63 32.25 -17.20
N TRP A 167 -4.31 32.15 -17.21
CA TRP A 167 -3.56 31.68 -16.05
C TRP A 167 -3.75 32.56 -14.82
N ARG A 168 -3.64 33.88 -14.99
CA ARG A 168 -3.85 34.85 -13.89
C ARG A 168 -5.27 34.76 -13.32
N PHE A 169 -6.28 34.61 -14.17
CA PHE A 169 -7.67 34.41 -13.76
C PHE A 169 -7.81 33.17 -12.88
N LEU A 170 -7.31 32.01 -13.33
CA LEU A 170 -7.35 30.75 -12.56
C LEU A 170 -6.67 30.89 -11.21
N GLN A 171 -5.48 31.53 -11.16
CA GLN A 171 -4.76 31.76 -9.92
C GLN A 171 -5.51 32.70 -8.96
N THR A 172 -6.06 33.80 -9.47
CA THR A 172 -6.78 34.77 -8.64
C THR A 172 -8.04 34.14 -8.02
N GLU A 173 -8.80 33.38 -8.81
CA GLU A 173 -9.97 32.67 -8.31
C GLU A 173 -9.61 31.60 -7.29
N ALA A 174 -8.51 30.86 -7.49
CA ALA A 174 -8.02 29.89 -6.53
C ALA A 174 -7.62 30.54 -5.19
N MET A 175 -6.97 31.70 -5.25
CA MET A 175 -6.63 32.48 -4.05
C MET A 175 -7.87 33.00 -3.33
N ASN A 176 -8.82 33.58 -4.07
CA ASN A 176 -10.06 34.13 -3.53
C ASN A 176 -10.92 33.08 -2.82
N ARG A 177 -10.98 31.88 -3.40
CA ARG A 177 -11.77 30.74 -2.87
C ARG A 177 -10.98 29.83 -1.93
N ARG A 178 -9.68 30.09 -1.75
CA ARG A 178 -8.77 29.27 -0.91
C ARG A 178 -8.76 27.80 -1.32
N THR A 179 -8.73 27.56 -2.62
CA THR A 179 -8.75 26.22 -3.22
C THR A 179 -7.57 26.02 -4.18
N LYS A 180 -7.39 24.82 -4.71
CA LYS A 180 -6.32 24.53 -5.67
C LYS A 180 -6.68 25.01 -7.07
N VAL A 181 -5.68 25.41 -7.87
CA VAL A 181 -5.90 25.95 -9.23
C VAL A 181 -6.62 24.94 -10.14
N HIS A 182 -6.35 23.65 -10.01
CA HIS A 182 -7.02 22.64 -10.83
C HIS A 182 -8.51 22.48 -10.49
N GLU A 183 -8.92 22.75 -9.26
CA GLU A 183 -10.34 22.74 -8.89
C GLU A 183 -11.09 23.93 -9.56
N ILE A 184 -10.46 25.09 -9.61
CA ILE A 184 -10.99 26.23 -10.37
C ILE A 184 -11.02 25.92 -11.86
N ALA A 185 -9.97 25.29 -12.38
CA ALA A 185 -9.92 24.87 -13.77
C ALA A 185 -11.07 23.90 -14.12
N ALA A 186 -11.40 22.97 -13.20
CA ALA A 186 -12.54 22.08 -13.37
C ALA A 186 -13.88 22.85 -13.49
N LEU A 187 -14.09 23.87 -12.66
CA LEU A 187 -15.28 24.72 -12.72
C LEU A 187 -15.37 25.53 -14.02
N VAL A 188 -14.25 25.96 -14.56
CA VAL A 188 -14.21 26.63 -15.87
C VAL A 188 -14.56 25.66 -16.99
N VAL A 189 -14.01 24.45 -16.96
CA VAL A 189 -14.28 23.43 -18.00
C VAL A 189 -15.71 22.91 -17.94
N SER A 190 -16.34 22.85 -16.77
CA SER A 190 -17.77 22.49 -16.61
C SER A 190 -18.73 23.64 -16.98
N GLY A 191 -18.24 24.88 -17.06
CA GLY A 191 -19.07 26.08 -17.30
C GLY A 191 -19.67 26.68 -16.02
N ASP A 192 -19.32 26.14 -14.84
CA ASP A 192 -19.82 26.64 -13.55
C ASP A 192 -19.09 27.91 -13.08
N LEU A 193 -17.97 28.25 -13.74
CA LEU A 193 -17.20 29.45 -13.49
C LEU A 193 -16.81 30.11 -14.83
N THR A 194 -17.29 31.34 -15.05
CA THR A 194 -16.89 32.16 -16.16
C THR A 194 -16.23 33.45 -15.70
N PRO A 195 -15.25 34.00 -16.45
CA PRO A 195 -14.73 35.33 -16.14
C PRO A 195 -15.84 36.38 -16.26
N PRO A 196 -15.78 37.46 -15.48
CA PRO A 196 -16.71 38.59 -15.69
C PRO A 196 -16.53 39.13 -17.13
N ASP A 197 -17.65 39.47 -17.76
CA ASP A 197 -17.62 40.06 -19.10
C ASP A 197 -16.63 41.22 -19.13
N ALA A 198 -15.76 41.22 -20.14
CA ALA A 198 -14.84 42.33 -20.32
C ALA A 198 -15.66 43.58 -20.69
N PRO A 199 -15.38 44.76 -20.09
CA PRO A 199 -16.09 45.98 -20.38
C PRO A 199 -15.88 46.46 -21.79
#